data_0c70b41d9cfda326a67e9e252b8c94fe
#
_entry.id   0c70b41d9cfda326a67e9e252b8c94fe
#
_cell.length_a   1.000
_cell.length_b   1.000
_cell.length_c   1.000
_cell.angle_alpha   90.00
_cell.angle_beta   90.00
_cell.angle_gamma   90.00
#
_symmetry.space_group_name_H-M   'P 1'
#
loop_
_entity.id
_entity.type
_entity.pdbx_description
1 polymer ?
#
loop_
_entity_poly.entity_id
_entity_poly.type
_entity_poly.pdbx_seq_one_letter_code
_entity_poly.pdbx_strand_id
1 'polypeptide(L)'
;MFMINILTLILPXLLAVAFLTLVERKILGYMQLRKGPNIVGPYGLLQPFADAXKLFTKEPLRPATSSTTMFMIAPVLALALALTMWAPLPMPHPLINMNLGVLFMLAMSSLAVYSILWSGWASNSKYALIGALRAVAQTISYEVTLAIILLSVLLMNGSFTLSTLNTTQEKLWLLFPSWPLAMMWFISTLAETXRAPFDLTEGESELVSGFNVEYAAGPFALFFLAEYANIIMMNMFTTILFLGAFHDPYMPELCTTNLIVKSLLLTMSFLWIRASYPRFRYDQLMHLLWKNFLPLTLALCMWHISLPIMTAGIPPQT
;
A
#
# COMPACT_ATOMS: atom_id res chain seq x y z
N MET A 1 14.72 -23.89 -8.72
CA MET A 1 14.76 -22.52 -9.23
C MET A 1 13.59 -21.66 -8.72
N PHE A 2 12.32 -22.11 -8.87
CA PHE A 2 11.15 -21.31 -8.47
C PHE A 2 11.16 -20.89 -6.99
N MET A 3 11.46 -21.82 -6.08
CA MET A 3 11.53 -21.53 -4.63
C MET A 3 12.60 -20.49 -4.30
N ILE A 4 13.73 -20.53 -5.01
CA ILE A 4 14.80 -19.55 -4.81
C ILE A 4 14.31 -18.15 -5.22
N ASN A 5 13.62 -18.06 -6.36
CA ASN A 5 13.07 -16.78 -6.84
C ASN A 5 12.05 -16.20 -5.86
N ILE A 6 11.21 -17.06 -5.24
CA ILE A 6 10.26 -16.62 -4.21
C ILE A 6 11.03 -16.07 -3.00
N LEU A 7 12.06 -16.78 -2.54
CA LEU A 7 12.83 -16.35 -1.37
C LEU A 7 13.59 -15.05 -1.64
N THR A 8 14.15 -14.88 -2.86
CA THR A 8 14.87 -13.66 -3.23
C THR A 8 13.92 -12.46 -3.34
N LEU A 9 12.63 -12.68 -3.51
CA LEU A 9 11.62 -11.61 -3.47
C LEU A 9 11.20 -11.30 -2.02
N ILE A 10 10.83 -12.34 -1.26
CA ILE A 10 10.22 -12.18 0.08
C ILE A 10 11.23 -11.64 1.09
N LEU A 11 12.46 -12.15 1.12
CA LEU A 11 13.46 -11.76 2.12
C LEU A 11 13.79 -10.25 2.05
N PRO A 12 14.13 -9.71 0.91
CA PRO A 12 14.31 -8.26 0.83
C PRO A 12 13.05 -7.44 1.15
N UNK A 13 11.84 -7.87 0.96
CA UNK A 13 10.79 -7.26 1.20
C UNK A 13 10.63 -7.12 2.52
N LEU A 14 10.78 -8.19 3.30
CA LEU A 14 10.65 -8.14 4.75
C LEU A 14 11.72 -7.25 5.39
N LEU A 15 12.92 -7.27 4.89
CA LEU A 15 13.99 -6.37 5.36
C LEU A 15 13.63 -4.89 5.11
N ALA A 16 13.12 -4.58 3.93
CA ALA A 16 12.70 -3.22 3.60
C ALA A 16 11.60 -2.74 4.54
N VAL A 17 10.62 -3.60 4.83
CA VAL A 17 9.54 -3.31 5.79
C VAL A 17 10.11 -3.01 7.18
N ALA A 18 11.05 -3.83 7.65
CA ALA A 18 11.69 -3.63 8.94
C ALA A 18 12.41 -2.28 9.01
N PHE A 19 13.19 -1.95 7.98
CA PHE A 19 13.93 -0.68 7.96
C PHE A 19 13.01 0.53 7.72
N LEU A 20 11.84 0.34 7.10
CA LEU A 20 10.88 1.44 6.95
C LEU A 20 10.38 1.95 8.30
N THR A 21 10.21 1.06 9.30
CA THR A 21 9.83 1.49 10.66
C THR A 21 10.88 2.39 11.30
N LEU A 22 12.17 2.10 11.06
CA LEU A 22 13.27 2.92 11.53
C LEU A 22 13.28 4.28 10.83
N VAL A 23 13.16 4.27 9.50
CA VAL A 23 13.13 5.49 8.67
C VAL A 23 11.98 6.39 9.11
N GLU A 24 10.81 5.83 9.34
CA GLU A 24 9.63 6.58 9.82
C GLU A 24 9.93 7.30 11.13
N ARG A 25 10.46 6.59 12.14
CA ARG A 25 10.78 7.18 13.43
C ARG A 25 11.84 8.28 13.32
N LYS A 26 12.82 8.11 12.45
CA LYS A 26 13.88 9.10 12.22
C LYS A 26 13.36 10.36 11.52
N ILE A 27 12.60 10.19 10.44
CA ILE A 27 12.05 11.32 9.68
C ILE A 27 11.11 12.14 10.55
N LEU A 28 10.18 11.47 11.27
CA LEU A 28 9.28 12.16 12.19
C LEU A 28 10.06 12.87 13.31
N GLY A 29 11.14 12.24 13.79
CA GLY A 29 12.01 12.84 14.81
C GLY A 29 12.64 14.14 14.31
N TYR A 30 13.26 14.10 13.13
CA TYR A 30 13.91 15.30 12.55
C TYR A 30 12.89 16.40 12.23
N MET A 31 11.69 16.05 11.78
CA MET A 31 10.62 17.03 11.53
C MET A 31 10.14 17.68 12.84
N GLN A 32 10.24 16.96 13.97
CA GLN A 32 9.89 17.46 15.30
C GLN A 32 11.08 18.05 16.06
N LEU A 33 12.19 18.31 15.37
CA LEU A 33 13.43 18.89 15.92
C LEU A 33 14.02 18.02 17.05
N ARG A 34 13.94 16.69 16.90
CA ARG A 34 14.55 15.72 17.80
C ARG A 34 15.19 14.59 17.01
N LYS A 35 16.04 13.81 17.65
CA LYS A 35 16.64 12.64 17.02
C LYS A 35 15.77 11.42 17.26
N GLY A 36 15.61 10.59 16.24
CA GLY A 36 14.96 9.30 16.36
C GLY A 36 15.87 8.27 17.04
N PRO A 37 15.56 6.95 16.89
CA PRO A 37 16.40 5.90 17.50
C PRO A 37 17.86 6.03 17.05
N ASN A 38 18.78 6.09 18.01
CA ASN A 38 20.19 6.39 17.75
C ASN A 38 21.17 5.48 18.52
N ILE A 39 20.71 4.86 19.61
CA ILE A 39 21.59 4.14 20.56
C ILE A 39 21.76 2.68 20.18
N VAL A 40 20.69 2.01 19.73
CA VAL A 40 20.72 0.58 19.45
C VAL A 40 21.47 0.33 18.14
N GLY A 41 22.75 -0.04 18.25
CA GLY A 41 23.66 -0.15 17.12
C GLY A 41 24.11 1.22 16.62
N PRO A 42 25.01 1.28 15.63
CA PRO A 42 25.44 2.56 15.08
C PRO A 42 24.25 3.24 14.39
N TYR A 43 23.95 4.46 14.82
CA TYR A 43 22.85 5.29 14.29
C TYR A 43 21.48 4.61 14.40
N GLY A 44 21.31 3.65 15.33
CA GLY A 44 20.03 2.97 15.55
C GLY A 44 19.67 1.91 14.50
N LEU A 45 20.63 1.43 13.71
CA LEU A 45 20.36 0.47 12.63
C LEU A 45 19.86 -0.89 13.13
N LEU A 46 20.18 -1.25 14.38
CA LEU A 46 19.74 -2.52 14.96
C LEU A 46 18.38 -2.42 15.66
N GLN A 47 17.75 -1.23 15.66
CA GLN A 47 16.45 -1.03 16.31
C GLN A 47 15.35 -1.94 15.76
N PRO A 48 15.20 -2.14 14.43
CA PRO A 48 14.15 -3.05 13.93
C PRO A 48 14.33 -4.48 14.43
N PHE A 49 15.57 -4.94 14.55
CA PHE A 49 15.85 -6.29 15.05
C PHE A 49 15.56 -6.40 16.57
N ALA A 50 15.85 -5.34 17.32
CA ALA A 50 15.50 -5.28 18.74
C ALA A 50 13.98 -5.33 18.94
N ASP A 51 13.24 -4.58 18.12
CA ASP A 51 11.77 -4.56 18.17
C ASP A 51 11.20 -5.94 17.79
N ALA A 52 11.78 -6.58 16.82
CA ALA A 52 11.40 -7.96 16.44
C ALA A 52 11.63 -8.96 17.58
N UNK A 53 12.63 -8.89 18.05
CA UNK A 53 12.92 -9.65 19.01
C UNK A 53 12.06 -9.54 20.10
N LYS A 54 11.78 -8.41 20.58
CA LYS A 54 10.84 -8.07 21.66
C LYS A 54 9.45 -8.69 21.41
N LEU A 55 8.94 -8.48 20.21
CA LEU A 55 7.61 -8.99 19.85
C LEU A 55 7.54 -10.50 19.82
N PHE A 56 8.59 -11.18 19.34
CA PHE A 56 8.59 -12.65 19.27
C PHE A 56 8.82 -13.32 20.62
N THR A 57 9.52 -12.66 21.55
CA THR A 57 9.71 -13.20 22.91
C THR A 57 8.54 -12.90 23.82
N LYS A 58 7.68 -11.92 23.46
CA LYS A 58 6.52 -11.57 24.26
C LYS A 58 5.47 -12.68 24.20
N GLU A 59 4.79 -12.93 25.32
CA GLU A 59 3.74 -13.94 25.42
C GLU A 59 2.53 -13.56 24.55
N PRO A 60 2.06 -14.43 23.64
CA PRO A 60 0.86 -14.17 22.87
C PRO A 60 -0.40 -14.26 23.73
N LEU A 61 -1.26 -13.30 23.60
CA LEU A 61 -2.53 -13.23 24.34
C LEU A 61 -3.65 -13.83 23.50
N ARG A 62 -4.54 -14.55 24.18
CA ARG A 62 -5.76 -15.09 23.59
C ARG A 62 -6.92 -14.73 24.51
N PRO A 63 -7.77 -13.78 24.14
CA PRO A 63 -8.91 -13.46 25.00
C PRO A 63 -9.83 -14.67 25.16
N ALA A 64 -10.35 -14.87 26.36
CA ALA A 64 -11.19 -16.03 26.66
C ALA A 64 -12.49 -16.05 25.84
N THR A 65 -12.99 -14.87 25.49
CA THR A 65 -14.25 -14.72 24.73
C THR A 65 -14.03 -14.70 23.22
N SER A 66 -12.77 -14.82 22.74
CA SER A 66 -12.46 -14.74 21.31
C SER A 66 -12.72 -16.07 20.59
N SER A 67 -13.02 -16.00 19.28
CA SER A 67 -13.06 -17.18 18.40
C SER A 67 -11.61 -17.50 17.97
N THR A 68 -11.02 -18.52 18.59
CA THR A 68 -9.59 -18.80 18.49
C THR A 68 -9.11 -19.05 17.05
N THR A 69 -9.91 -19.79 16.26
CA THR A 69 -9.54 -20.14 14.89
C THR A 69 -9.41 -18.91 14.00
N MET A 70 -10.45 -18.07 13.95
CA MET A 70 -10.42 -16.83 13.15
C MET A 70 -9.41 -15.83 13.68
N PHE A 71 -9.24 -15.78 15.02
CA PHE A 71 -8.29 -14.87 15.65
C PHE A 71 -6.86 -15.16 15.21
N MET A 72 -6.51 -16.44 15.01
CA MET A 72 -5.16 -16.81 14.54
C MET A 72 -5.00 -16.73 13.02
N ILE A 73 -6.07 -16.98 12.25
CA ILE A 73 -6.01 -16.96 10.79
C ILE A 73 -5.90 -15.53 10.25
N ALA A 74 -6.57 -14.56 10.87
CA ALA A 74 -6.64 -13.18 10.34
C ALA A 74 -5.25 -12.53 10.10
N PRO A 75 -4.31 -12.53 11.07
CA PRO A 75 -2.98 -11.93 10.81
C PRO A 75 -2.16 -12.70 9.79
N VAL A 76 -2.28 -14.04 9.75
CA VAL A 76 -1.58 -14.86 8.75
C VAL A 76 -2.09 -14.51 7.35
N LEU A 77 -3.42 -14.39 7.21
CA LEU A 77 -4.05 -14.03 5.94
C LEU A 77 -3.64 -12.61 5.51
N ALA A 78 -3.57 -11.66 6.43
CA ALA A 78 -3.12 -10.29 6.13
C ALA A 78 -1.72 -10.27 5.51
N LEU A 79 -0.77 -10.96 6.15
CA LEU A 79 0.61 -11.00 5.65
C LEU A 79 0.72 -11.78 4.35
N ALA A 80 0.01 -12.92 4.23
CA ALA A 80 0.03 -13.73 3.00
C ALA A 80 -0.46 -12.91 1.80
N LEU A 81 -1.57 -12.17 1.95
CA LEU A 81 -2.11 -11.34 0.87
C LEU A 81 -1.17 -10.18 0.55
N ALA A 82 -0.59 -9.54 1.57
CA ALA A 82 0.38 -8.44 1.35
C ALA A 82 1.59 -8.92 0.55
N LEU A 83 2.10 -10.12 0.83
CA LEU A 83 3.27 -10.66 0.11
C LEU A 83 2.91 -11.12 -1.30
N THR A 84 1.72 -11.68 -1.53
CA THR A 84 1.32 -12.14 -2.87
C THR A 84 1.15 -10.99 -3.85
N MET A 85 0.81 -9.79 -3.39
CA MET A 85 0.69 -8.61 -4.24
C MET A 85 2.00 -8.18 -4.90
N TRP A 86 3.15 -8.62 -4.37
CA TRP A 86 4.46 -8.32 -4.96
C TRP A 86 4.79 -9.16 -6.20
N ALA A 87 4.10 -10.31 -6.39
CA ALA A 87 4.44 -11.29 -7.43
C ALA A 87 4.34 -10.74 -8.87
N PRO A 88 3.29 -9.96 -9.25
CA PRO A 88 3.19 -9.46 -10.63
C PRO A 88 3.95 -8.15 -10.88
N LEU A 89 4.53 -7.51 -9.86
CA LEU A 89 5.20 -6.22 -10.02
C LEU A 89 6.51 -6.34 -10.81
N PRO A 90 6.68 -5.58 -11.91
CA PRO A 90 7.93 -5.61 -12.68
C PRO A 90 9.02 -4.78 -11.98
N MET A 91 10.06 -5.46 -11.49
CA MET A 91 11.19 -4.86 -10.76
C MET A 91 12.57 -5.18 -11.34
N PRO A 92 12.90 -4.99 -12.60
CA PRO A 92 12.07 -4.75 -13.79
C PRO A 92 11.36 -5.97 -14.32
N HIS A 93 11.75 -7.17 -13.87
CA HIS A 93 11.14 -8.43 -14.30
C HIS A 93 10.23 -8.94 -13.19
N PRO A 94 8.97 -9.25 -13.52
CA PRO A 94 8.04 -9.77 -12.50
C PRO A 94 8.37 -11.23 -12.16
N LEU A 95 8.04 -11.64 -10.94
CA LEU A 95 8.17 -13.05 -10.54
C LEU A 95 7.23 -13.92 -11.38
N ILE A 96 6.00 -13.45 -11.58
CA ILE A 96 4.99 -14.11 -12.40
C ILE A 96 4.41 -13.06 -13.37
N ASN A 97 4.66 -13.25 -14.66
CA ASN A 97 4.12 -12.34 -15.68
C ASN A 97 2.68 -12.74 -15.97
N MET A 98 1.74 -11.93 -15.52
CA MET A 98 0.30 -12.19 -15.63
C MET A 98 -0.31 -11.25 -16.68
N ASN A 99 -1.11 -11.81 -17.60
CA ASN A 99 -1.82 -11.01 -18.60
C ASN A 99 -2.83 -10.05 -17.97
N LEU A 100 -3.41 -10.43 -16.82
CA LEU A 100 -4.37 -9.61 -16.09
C LEU A 100 -3.79 -9.17 -14.73
N GLY A 101 -2.52 -8.73 -14.71
CA GLY A 101 -1.79 -8.38 -13.49
C GLY A 101 -2.48 -7.32 -12.65
N VAL A 102 -3.02 -6.27 -13.30
CA VAL A 102 -3.72 -5.19 -12.58
C VAL A 102 -4.98 -5.72 -11.89
N LEU A 103 -5.74 -6.57 -12.57
CA LEU A 103 -6.95 -7.16 -11.97
C LEU A 103 -6.61 -8.09 -10.81
N PHE A 104 -5.49 -8.81 -10.90
CA PHE A 104 -4.98 -9.61 -9.79
C PHE A 104 -4.67 -8.74 -8.58
N MET A 105 -4.03 -7.58 -8.78
CA MET A 105 -3.73 -6.65 -7.69
C MET A 105 -5.01 -6.18 -6.99
N LEU A 106 -6.03 -5.80 -7.75
CA LEU A 106 -7.32 -5.39 -7.20
C LEU A 106 -8.02 -6.53 -6.45
N ALA A 107 -7.93 -7.76 -6.97
CA ALA A 107 -8.52 -8.92 -6.32
C ALA A 107 -7.86 -9.20 -4.96
N MET A 108 -6.52 -9.08 -4.89
CA MET A 108 -5.79 -9.31 -3.64
C MET A 108 -6.09 -8.20 -2.61
N SER A 109 -6.21 -6.94 -3.05
CA SER A 109 -6.54 -5.83 -2.14
C SER A 109 -7.96 -6.00 -1.57
N SER A 110 -8.92 -6.45 -2.39
CA SER A 110 -10.29 -6.69 -1.91
C SER A 110 -10.36 -7.84 -0.90
N LEU A 111 -9.54 -8.88 -1.09
CA LEU A 111 -9.46 -9.99 -0.13
C LEU A 111 -8.82 -9.56 1.18
N ALA A 112 -7.92 -8.58 1.16
CA ALA A 112 -7.25 -8.08 2.37
C ALA A 112 -8.25 -7.49 3.37
N VAL A 113 -9.39 -6.99 2.90
CA VAL A 113 -10.47 -6.45 3.75
C VAL A 113 -10.97 -7.51 4.75
N TYR A 114 -11.01 -8.79 4.33
CA TYR A 114 -11.48 -9.88 5.18
C TYR A 114 -10.57 -10.12 6.39
N SER A 115 -9.28 -9.88 6.25
CA SER A 115 -8.36 -10.04 7.39
C SER A 115 -8.69 -9.02 8.50
N ILE A 116 -9.04 -7.79 8.13
CA ILE A 116 -9.44 -6.74 9.08
C ILE A 116 -10.81 -7.07 9.70
N LEU A 117 -11.76 -7.50 8.87
CA LEU A 117 -13.11 -7.83 9.34
C LEU A 117 -13.07 -9.01 10.33
N TRP A 118 -12.33 -10.07 9.99
CA TRP A 118 -12.22 -11.25 10.85
C TRP A 118 -11.50 -10.94 12.15
N SER A 119 -10.47 -10.06 12.12
CA SER A 119 -9.74 -9.69 13.34
C SER A 119 -10.64 -8.95 14.32
N GLY A 120 -11.46 -8.00 13.83
CA GLY A 120 -12.39 -7.26 14.67
C GLY A 120 -13.53 -8.14 15.22
N TRP A 121 -14.07 -9.02 14.38
CA TRP A 121 -15.12 -9.95 14.78
C TRP A 121 -14.60 -10.97 15.80
N ALA A 122 -13.46 -11.59 15.51
CA ALA A 122 -12.90 -12.68 16.31
C ALA A 122 -12.46 -12.22 17.70
N SER A 123 -12.07 -10.95 17.86
CA SER A 123 -11.62 -10.41 19.15
C SER A 123 -12.78 -10.27 20.17
N ASN A 124 -14.02 -10.18 19.68
CA ASN A 124 -15.24 -10.07 20.48
C ASN A 124 -15.19 -8.91 21.49
N SER A 125 -14.63 -7.78 21.07
CA SER A 125 -14.60 -6.55 21.88
C SER A 125 -15.31 -5.43 21.11
N LYS A 126 -16.01 -4.55 21.82
CA LYS A 126 -16.83 -3.49 21.23
C LYS A 126 -15.98 -2.52 20.41
N TYR A 127 -14.84 -2.11 20.95
CA TYR A 127 -13.96 -1.14 20.28
C TYR A 127 -13.29 -1.75 19.04
N ALA A 128 -12.87 -3.02 19.10
CA ALA A 128 -12.27 -3.69 17.96
C ALA A 128 -13.28 -3.86 16.81
N LEU A 129 -14.54 -4.17 17.15
CA LEU A 129 -15.60 -4.32 16.14
C LEU A 129 -15.89 -2.97 15.45
N ILE A 130 -16.01 -1.88 16.22
CA ILE A 130 -16.24 -0.54 15.65
C ILE A 130 -15.05 -0.12 14.78
N GLY A 131 -13.83 -0.38 15.25
CA GLY A 131 -12.60 -0.08 14.48
C GLY A 131 -12.56 -0.85 13.17
N ALA A 132 -12.86 -2.14 13.20
CA ALA A 132 -12.87 -2.98 12.01
C ALA A 132 -13.94 -2.51 11.00
N LEU A 133 -15.16 -2.18 11.47
CA LEU A 133 -16.23 -1.70 10.59
C LEU A 133 -15.86 -0.38 9.91
N ARG A 134 -15.23 0.55 10.64
CA ARG A 134 -14.75 1.81 10.05
C ARG A 134 -13.66 1.55 9.01
N ALA A 135 -12.72 0.68 9.33
CA ALA A 135 -11.63 0.30 8.43
C ALA A 135 -12.16 -0.31 7.13
N VAL A 136 -13.07 -1.27 7.25
CA VAL A 136 -13.68 -1.97 6.12
C VAL A 136 -14.47 -0.99 5.24
N ALA A 137 -15.26 -0.10 5.85
CA ALA A 137 -16.01 0.91 5.11
C ALA A 137 -15.08 1.85 4.34
N GLN A 138 -13.95 2.23 4.95
CA GLN A 138 -12.95 3.08 4.31
C GLN A 138 -12.30 2.38 3.12
N THR A 139 -11.77 1.17 3.31
CA THR A 139 -11.05 0.44 2.25
C THR A 139 -11.97 0.10 1.08
N ILE A 140 -13.18 -0.43 1.34
CA ILE A 140 -14.13 -0.75 0.25
C ILE A 140 -14.48 0.50 -0.55
N SER A 141 -14.72 1.63 0.14
CA SER A 141 -15.10 2.87 -0.53
C SER A 141 -13.97 3.39 -1.43
N TYR A 142 -12.75 3.40 -0.94
CA TYR A 142 -11.59 3.89 -1.71
C TYR A 142 -11.19 2.93 -2.83
N GLU A 143 -11.40 1.63 -2.64
CA GLU A 143 -11.13 0.62 -3.68
C GLU A 143 -11.94 0.88 -4.95
N VAL A 144 -13.18 1.36 -4.84
CA VAL A 144 -14.01 1.71 -6.00
C VAL A 144 -13.33 2.82 -6.83
N THR A 145 -12.86 3.89 -6.17
CA THR A 145 -12.19 4.98 -6.89
C THR A 145 -10.85 4.54 -7.46
N LEU A 146 -10.09 3.72 -6.74
CA LEU A 146 -8.83 3.16 -7.23
C LEU A 146 -9.05 2.35 -8.52
N ALA A 147 -10.10 1.53 -8.56
CA ALA A 147 -10.42 0.72 -9.74
C ALA A 147 -10.73 1.61 -10.96
N ILE A 148 -11.51 2.69 -10.79
CA ILE A 148 -11.87 3.61 -11.88
C ILE A 148 -10.62 4.34 -12.39
N ILE A 149 -9.74 4.79 -11.48
CA ILE A 149 -8.49 5.47 -11.86
C ILE A 149 -7.59 4.49 -12.64
N LEU A 150 -7.47 3.25 -12.16
CA LEU A 150 -6.67 2.23 -12.85
C LEU A 150 -7.20 1.97 -14.26
N LEU A 151 -8.52 1.82 -14.41
CA LEU A 151 -9.12 1.62 -15.74
C LEU A 151 -8.80 2.78 -16.68
N SER A 152 -8.83 4.02 -16.16
CA SER A 152 -8.49 5.21 -16.96
C SER A 152 -7.04 5.18 -17.45
N VAL A 153 -6.11 4.77 -16.57
CA VAL A 153 -4.68 4.64 -16.91
C VAL A 153 -4.46 3.49 -17.91
N LEU A 154 -5.17 2.37 -17.71
CA LEU A 154 -5.05 1.21 -18.60
C LEU A 154 -5.56 1.48 -20.00
N LEU A 155 -6.50 2.40 -20.16
CA LEU A 155 -6.96 2.84 -21.50
C LEU A 155 -5.81 3.49 -22.29
N MET A 156 -4.95 4.23 -21.61
CA MET A 156 -3.76 4.82 -22.24
C MET A 156 -2.66 3.79 -22.49
N ASN A 157 -2.59 2.75 -21.66
CA ASN A 157 -1.59 1.68 -21.79
C ASN A 157 -1.99 0.65 -22.87
N GLY A 158 -3.28 0.35 -22.99
CA GLY A 158 -3.80 -0.61 -23.98
C GLY A 158 -3.76 -2.07 -23.54
N SER A 159 -3.27 -2.37 -22.32
CA SER A 159 -3.22 -3.74 -21.81
C SER A 159 -3.33 -3.75 -20.28
N PHE A 160 -3.67 -4.93 -19.73
CA PHE A 160 -3.75 -5.15 -18.28
C PHE A 160 -2.45 -5.68 -17.69
N THR A 161 -1.42 -5.89 -18.51
CA THR A 161 -0.12 -6.37 -18.01
C THR A 161 0.67 -5.20 -17.41
N LEU A 162 1.34 -5.47 -16.29
CA LEU A 162 2.12 -4.44 -15.61
C LEU A 162 3.45 -4.14 -16.33
N SER A 163 3.99 -5.14 -17.04
CA SER A 163 5.24 -4.97 -17.77
C SER A 163 5.13 -3.98 -18.94
N THR A 164 3.95 -3.93 -19.61
CA THR A 164 3.74 -2.99 -20.73
C THR A 164 3.68 -1.53 -20.26
N LEU A 165 3.34 -1.29 -18.98
CA LEU A 165 3.37 0.08 -18.43
C LEU A 165 4.79 0.67 -18.44
N ASN A 166 5.80 -0.16 -18.31
CA ASN A 166 7.19 0.29 -18.39
C ASN A 166 7.58 0.71 -19.81
N THR A 167 7.15 -0.08 -20.81
CA THR A 167 7.46 0.22 -22.22
C THR A 167 6.67 1.42 -22.76
N THR A 168 5.41 1.58 -22.36
CA THR A 168 4.58 2.72 -22.80
C THR A 168 5.12 4.04 -22.27
N GLN A 169 5.80 4.03 -21.12
CA GLN A 169 6.30 5.24 -20.47
C GLN A 169 7.78 5.54 -20.77
N GLU A 170 8.37 4.89 -21.77
CA GLU A 170 9.77 5.15 -22.14
C GLU A 170 10.01 6.61 -22.51
N LYS A 171 9.09 7.21 -23.27
CA LYS A 171 9.26 8.58 -23.80
C LYS A 171 8.57 9.63 -22.94
N LEU A 172 7.43 9.29 -22.34
CA LEU A 172 6.64 10.24 -21.58
C LEU A 172 5.94 9.54 -20.42
N TRP A 173 6.09 10.10 -19.24
CA TRP A 173 5.42 9.58 -18.04
C TRP A 173 3.90 9.81 -18.16
N LEU A 174 3.10 8.83 -17.77
CA LEU A 174 1.64 8.96 -17.76
C LEU A 174 1.15 10.01 -16.75
N LEU A 175 2.02 10.46 -15.88
CA LEU A 175 1.73 11.56 -14.95
C LEU A 175 1.29 12.83 -15.70
N PHE A 176 1.97 13.18 -16.81
CA PHE A 176 1.73 14.44 -17.51
C PHE A 176 0.34 14.53 -18.16
N PRO A 177 -0.10 13.51 -18.95
CA PRO A 177 -1.44 13.58 -19.53
C PRO A 177 -2.56 13.33 -18.52
N SER A 178 -2.27 12.73 -17.36
CA SER A 178 -3.30 12.34 -16.39
C SER A 178 -2.98 12.83 -14.98
N TRP A 179 -2.43 14.05 -14.84
CA TRP A 179 -2.05 14.59 -13.54
C TRP A 179 -3.19 14.66 -12.51
N PRO A 180 -4.47 14.97 -12.89
CA PRO A 180 -5.54 14.99 -11.89
C PRO A 180 -5.84 13.58 -11.36
N LEU A 181 -5.77 12.56 -12.23
CA LEU A 181 -5.93 11.16 -11.82
C LEU A 181 -4.81 10.74 -10.88
N ALA A 182 -3.57 11.16 -11.18
CA ALA A 182 -2.41 10.83 -10.34
C ALA A 182 -2.54 11.45 -8.93
N MET A 183 -3.06 12.67 -8.83
CA MET A 183 -3.29 13.32 -7.54
C MET A 183 -4.37 12.59 -6.72
N MET A 184 -5.49 12.24 -7.37
CA MET A 184 -6.55 11.48 -6.71
C MET A 184 -6.09 10.07 -6.34
N TRP A 185 -5.28 9.45 -7.20
CA TRP A 185 -4.66 8.14 -6.92
C TRP A 185 -3.80 8.21 -5.67
N PHE A 186 -2.93 9.21 -5.57
CA PHE A 186 -2.02 9.38 -4.43
C PHE A 186 -2.80 9.52 -3.11
N ILE A 187 -3.89 10.31 -3.11
CA ILE A 187 -4.72 10.50 -1.91
C ILE A 187 -5.47 9.19 -1.58
N SER A 188 -5.97 8.48 -2.60
CA SER A 188 -6.68 7.21 -2.38
C SER A 188 -5.76 6.11 -1.89
N THR A 189 -4.48 6.08 -2.31
CA THR A 189 -3.51 5.10 -1.78
C THR A 189 -3.15 5.38 -0.33
N LEU A 190 -3.09 6.65 0.10
CA LEU A 190 -2.93 7.01 1.51
C LEU A 190 -4.11 6.49 2.35
N ALA A 191 -5.33 6.63 1.82
CA ALA A 191 -6.53 6.16 2.50
C ALA A 191 -6.63 4.63 2.50
N GLU A 192 -6.19 3.99 1.42
CA GLU A 192 -6.17 2.51 1.31
C GLU A 192 -5.21 1.89 2.34
N THR A 193 -4.05 2.55 2.55
CA THR A 193 -3.04 2.05 3.50
C THR A 193 -3.25 2.51 4.95
N UNK A 194 -4.31 3.41 5.17
CA UNK A 194 -4.63 3.82 6.24
C UNK A 194 -3.78 4.52 6.97
N ARG A 195 -3.17 5.30 6.34
CA ARG A 195 -2.18 6.19 6.96
C ARG A 195 -2.75 7.60 7.20
N ALA A 196 -2.17 8.30 8.19
CA ALA A 196 -2.57 9.68 8.44
C ALA A 196 -2.40 10.52 7.16
N PRO A 197 -3.36 11.41 6.84
CA PRO A 197 -4.45 11.93 7.69
C PRO A 197 -5.73 11.06 7.71
N PHE A 198 -5.74 9.90 7.06
CA PHE A 198 -6.92 9.03 6.93
C PHE A 198 -6.83 7.79 7.83
N ASP A 199 -6.15 7.90 8.96
CA ASP A 199 -5.88 6.82 9.91
C ASP A 199 -7.09 6.60 10.84
N LEU A 200 -8.17 6.02 10.29
CA LEU A 200 -9.37 5.67 11.07
C LEU A 200 -9.32 4.24 11.57
N THR A 201 -8.44 3.42 11.02
CA THR A 201 -8.27 2.02 11.38
C THR A 201 -7.70 1.88 12.79
N GLU A 202 -6.71 2.71 13.14
CA GLU A 202 -6.03 2.68 14.43
C GLU A 202 -6.47 3.80 15.38
N GLY A 203 -7.13 4.81 14.89
CA GLY A 203 -7.68 5.97 15.61
C GLY A 203 -7.43 6.01 17.13
N GLU A 204 -6.17 6.15 17.57
CA GLU A 204 -5.79 6.08 19.00
C GLU A 204 -6.65 6.99 19.89
N SER A 205 -7.00 8.15 19.40
CA SER A 205 -7.77 9.13 20.16
C SER A 205 -9.25 8.73 20.34
N GLU A 206 -9.77 7.82 19.53
CA GLU A 206 -11.19 7.42 19.53
C GLU A 206 -11.40 5.97 19.93
N LEU A 207 -10.52 5.05 19.50
CA LEU A 207 -10.74 3.61 19.58
C LEU A 207 -9.60 2.85 20.28
N VAL A 208 -8.66 3.55 20.91
CA VAL A 208 -7.46 3.01 21.54
C VAL A 208 -6.43 2.52 20.51
N SER A 209 -6.71 1.40 19.82
CA SER A 209 -5.89 0.94 18.68
C SER A 209 -6.73 0.19 17.64
N GLY A 210 -8.02 0.51 17.57
CA GLY A 210 -8.90 0.02 16.51
C GLY A 210 -9.03 -1.51 16.48
N PHE A 211 -8.90 -2.10 15.27
CA PHE A 211 -9.15 -3.52 15.06
C PHE A 211 -8.12 -4.44 15.75
N ASN A 212 -6.91 -3.93 16.04
CA ASN A 212 -5.81 -4.73 16.62
C ASN A 212 -5.67 -4.59 18.14
N VAL A 213 -6.67 -4.02 18.83
CA VAL A 213 -6.66 -3.77 20.30
C VAL A 213 -6.30 -5.03 21.09
N GLU A 214 -6.87 -6.17 20.72
CA GLU A 214 -6.71 -7.43 21.46
C GLU A 214 -5.49 -8.25 20.99
N TYR A 215 -4.80 -7.81 19.95
CA TYR A 215 -3.66 -8.54 19.40
C TYR A 215 -2.36 -8.11 20.07
N ALA A 216 -1.51 -9.10 20.41
CA ALA A 216 -0.22 -8.87 21.05
C ALA A 216 0.83 -9.84 20.49
N ALA A 217 2.09 -9.54 20.72
CA ALA A 217 3.21 -10.41 20.36
C ALA A 217 3.28 -10.73 18.86
N GLY A 218 3.40 -12.00 18.48
CA GLY A 218 3.53 -12.46 17.10
C GLY A 218 2.42 -12.00 16.17
N PRO A 219 1.13 -12.28 16.49
CA PRO A 219 0.02 -11.84 15.64
C PRO A 219 -0.02 -10.34 15.38
N PHE A 220 0.31 -9.51 16.37
CA PHE A 220 0.45 -8.06 16.20
C PHE A 220 1.58 -7.74 15.21
N ALA A 221 2.72 -8.44 15.32
CA ALA A 221 3.84 -8.25 14.39
C ALA A 221 3.45 -8.57 12.95
N LEU A 222 2.63 -9.63 12.74
CA LEU A 222 2.19 -10.01 11.39
C LEU A 222 1.33 -8.91 10.75
N PHE A 223 0.39 -8.31 11.49
CA PHE A 223 -0.41 -7.18 11.00
C PHE A 223 0.48 -5.99 10.65
N PHE A 224 1.40 -5.66 11.54
CA PHE A 224 2.32 -4.54 11.33
C PHE A 224 3.16 -4.73 10.07
N LEU A 225 3.72 -5.95 9.89
CA LEU A 225 4.49 -6.28 8.69
C LEU A 225 3.63 -6.17 7.42
N ALA A 226 2.37 -6.62 7.48
CA ALA A 226 1.45 -6.55 6.35
C ALA A 226 1.14 -5.10 5.96
N GLU A 227 0.86 -4.24 6.94
CA GLU A 227 0.57 -2.83 6.70
C GLU A 227 1.75 -2.11 6.04
N TYR A 228 2.95 -2.28 6.59
CA TYR A 228 4.15 -1.64 6.05
C TYR A 228 4.53 -2.21 4.69
N ALA A 229 4.29 -3.50 4.45
CA ALA A 229 4.49 -4.11 3.14
C ALA A 229 3.54 -3.49 2.10
N ASN A 230 2.29 -3.25 2.49
CA ASN A 230 1.30 -2.60 1.61
C ASN A 230 1.69 -1.16 1.29
N ILE A 231 2.25 -0.41 2.25
CA ILE A 231 2.70 0.97 2.01
C ILE A 231 3.79 0.99 0.91
N ILE A 232 4.81 0.14 1.05
CA ILE A 232 5.89 0.08 0.06
C ILE A 232 5.33 -0.38 -1.29
N MET A 233 4.48 -1.41 -1.27
CA MET A 233 3.88 -1.99 -2.48
C MET A 233 3.06 -0.94 -3.25
N MET A 234 2.21 -0.17 -2.57
CA MET A 234 1.39 0.87 -3.21
C MET A 234 2.25 1.99 -3.79
N ASN A 235 3.36 2.35 -3.12
CA ASN A 235 4.30 3.34 -3.63
C ASN A 235 5.06 2.82 -4.85
N MET A 236 5.48 1.54 -4.84
CA MET A 236 6.07 0.89 -6.01
C MET A 236 5.08 0.86 -7.17
N PHE A 237 3.84 0.49 -6.89
CA PHE A 237 2.77 0.46 -7.89
C PHE A 237 2.52 1.84 -8.49
N THR A 238 2.54 2.89 -7.66
CA THR A 238 2.40 4.29 -8.13
C THR A 238 3.53 4.68 -9.08
N THR A 239 4.77 4.27 -8.79
CA THR A 239 5.90 4.56 -9.69
C THR A 239 5.72 3.87 -11.04
N ILE A 240 5.23 2.64 -11.05
CA ILE A 240 5.00 1.88 -12.29
C ILE A 240 3.86 2.51 -13.10
N LEU A 241 2.78 2.96 -12.42
CA LEU A 241 1.59 3.52 -13.09
C LEU A 241 1.84 4.89 -13.72
N PHE A 242 2.51 5.80 -13.01
CA PHE A 242 2.54 7.22 -13.37
C PHE A 242 3.94 7.78 -13.65
N LEU A 243 4.97 7.27 -12.99
CA LEU A 243 6.32 7.84 -13.06
C LEU A 243 7.25 7.09 -14.01
N GLY A 244 6.78 5.98 -14.58
CA GLY A 244 7.55 5.16 -15.49
C GLY A 244 8.83 4.61 -14.88
N ALA A 245 9.11 3.33 -15.06
CA ALA A 245 10.44 2.80 -14.78
C ALA A 245 11.35 3.25 -15.90
N PHE A 246 12.50 3.82 -15.55
CA PHE A 246 13.48 4.26 -16.55
C PHE A 246 13.98 3.02 -17.31
N HIS A 247 13.72 2.97 -18.60
CA HIS A 247 14.17 1.87 -19.45
C HIS A 247 15.25 2.40 -20.40
N ASP A 248 16.48 2.00 -20.15
CA ASP A 248 17.62 2.35 -21.00
C ASP A 248 18.20 1.05 -21.57
N PRO A 249 18.13 0.84 -22.88
CA PRO A 249 18.68 -0.38 -23.48
C PRO A 249 20.20 -0.52 -23.29
N TYR A 250 20.92 0.58 -23.07
CA TYR A 250 22.37 0.56 -22.87
C TYR A 250 22.77 0.25 -21.43
N MET A 251 21.94 0.64 -20.45
CA MET A 251 22.26 0.47 -19.03
C MET A 251 21.01 -0.03 -18.26
N PRO A 252 20.69 -1.33 -18.39
CA PRO A 252 19.47 -1.85 -17.76
C PRO A 252 19.50 -1.80 -16.23
N GLU A 253 20.68 -1.70 -15.62
CA GLU A 253 20.82 -1.58 -14.16
C GLU A 253 20.24 -0.26 -13.65
N LEU A 254 20.23 0.79 -14.46
CA LEU A 254 19.66 2.08 -14.09
C LEU A 254 18.12 2.00 -13.93
N CYS A 255 17.48 1.04 -14.57
CA CYS A 255 16.03 0.84 -14.42
C CYS A 255 15.67 0.52 -12.96
N THR A 256 16.40 -0.41 -12.34
CA THR A 256 16.14 -0.81 -10.94
C THR A 256 16.45 0.31 -9.95
N THR A 257 17.58 1.00 -10.11
CA THR A 257 17.97 2.09 -9.21
C THR A 257 16.98 3.25 -9.31
N ASN A 258 16.54 3.59 -10.52
CA ASN A 258 15.60 4.68 -10.77
C ASN A 258 14.23 4.37 -10.15
N LEU A 259 13.74 3.13 -10.30
CA LEU A 259 12.50 2.67 -9.70
C LEU A 259 12.55 2.74 -8.17
N ILE A 260 13.67 2.29 -7.57
CA ILE A 260 13.85 2.32 -6.12
C ILE A 260 13.87 3.77 -5.59
N VAL A 261 14.62 4.65 -6.27
CA VAL A 261 14.71 6.07 -5.86
C VAL A 261 13.33 6.74 -5.90
N LYS A 262 12.56 6.52 -6.97
CA LYS A 262 11.22 7.09 -7.11
C LYS A 262 10.27 6.56 -6.02
N SER A 263 10.29 5.26 -5.73
CA SER A 263 9.45 4.67 -4.70
C SER A 263 9.83 5.17 -3.30
N LEU A 264 11.13 5.35 -3.04
CA LEU A 264 11.59 5.92 -1.76
C LEU A 264 11.13 7.37 -1.60
N LEU A 265 11.17 8.17 -2.67
CA LEU A 265 10.68 9.55 -2.62
C LEU A 265 9.18 9.58 -2.30
N LEU A 266 8.39 8.65 -2.86
CA LEU A 266 6.96 8.56 -2.54
C LEU A 266 6.72 8.10 -1.10
N THR A 267 7.51 7.13 -0.59
CA THR A 267 7.38 6.72 0.82
C THR A 267 7.76 7.87 1.76
N MET A 268 8.77 8.67 1.38
CA MET A 268 9.14 9.87 2.15
C MET A 268 7.99 10.88 2.16
N SER A 269 7.29 11.06 1.03
CA SER A 269 6.15 11.97 0.96
C SER A 269 4.99 11.50 1.85
N PHE A 270 4.74 10.18 1.94
CA PHE A 270 3.76 9.61 2.88
C PHE A 270 4.08 10.01 4.32
N LEU A 271 5.36 9.88 4.71
CA LEU A 271 5.81 10.22 6.06
C LEU A 271 5.72 11.73 6.33
N TRP A 272 6.02 12.55 5.31
CA TRP A 272 5.90 14.01 5.39
C TRP A 272 4.45 14.43 5.62
N ILE A 273 3.52 13.83 4.87
CA ILE A 273 2.09 14.11 5.01
C ILE A 273 1.61 13.73 6.41
N ARG A 274 2.06 12.58 6.92
CA ARG A 274 1.75 12.12 8.29
C ARG A 274 2.18 13.15 9.34
N ALA A 275 3.33 13.80 9.14
CA ALA A 275 3.86 14.79 10.08
C ALA A 275 3.14 16.15 9.97
N SER A 276 2.58 16.47 8.79
CA SER A 276 2.07 17.81 8.48
C SER A 276 0.58 18.00 8.75
N TYR A 277 -0.23 16.99 8.43
CA TYR A 277 -1.69 17.14 8.39
C TYR A 277 -2.36 16.50 9.60
N PRO A 278 -3.41 17.16 10.15
CA PRO A 278 -4.24 16.55 11.19
C PRO A 278 -5.11 15.44 10.62
N ARG A 279 -5.64 14.60 11.50
CA ARG A 279 -6.51 13.48 11.12
C ARG A 279 -7.88 13.98 10.67
N PHE A 280 -8.39 13.39 9.60
CA PHE A 280 -9.76 13.61 9.13
C PHE A 280 -10.76 12.83 9.98
N ARG A 281 -11.96 13.40 10.12
CA ARG A 281 -13.07 12.70 10.75
C ARG A 281 -13.72 11.76 9.73
N TYR A 282 -14.32 10.66 10.21
CA TYR A 282 -14.92 9.62 9.35
C TYR A 282 -15.91 10.22 8.36
N ASP A 283 -16.81 11.11 8.83
CA ASP A 283 -17.82 11.76 8.00
C ASP A 283 -17.19 12.54 6.85
N GLN A 284 -16.16 13.34 7.17
CA GLN A 284 -15.44 14.17 6.20
C GLN A 284 -14.75 13.34 5.14
N LEU A 285 -14.16 12.23 5.56
CA LEU A 285 -13.46 11.32 4.65
C LEU A 285 -14.43 10.68 3.67
N MET A 286 -15.57 10.19 4.15
CA MET A 286 -16.59 9.57 3.31
C MET A 286 -17.22 10.58 2.35
N HIS A 287 -17.45 11.82 2.79
CA HIS A 287 -17.97 12.89 1.92
C HIS A 287 -16.96 13.26 0.84
N LEU A 288 -15.67 13.35 1.18
CA LEU A 288 -14.60 13.65 0.22
C LEU A 288 -14.58 12.64 -0.91
N LEU A 289 -14.75 11.35 -0.58
CA LEU A 289 -14.74 10.29 -1.57
C LEU A 289 -16.02 10.31 -2.43
N TRP A 290 -17.17 10.17 -1.79
CA TRP A 290 -18.44 9.94 -2.50
C TRP A 290 -18.93 11.19 -3.23
N LYS A 291 -18.72 12.40 -2.67
CA LYS A 291 -19.20 13.65 -3.27
C LYS A 291 -18.18 14.31 -4.20
N ASN A 292 -16.87 14.12 -3.96
CA ASN A 292 -15.85 14.84 -4.74
C ASN A 292 -15.06 13.87 -5.66
N PHE A 293 -14.40 12.86 -5.10
CA PHE A 293 -13.49 12.01 -5.89
C PHE A 293 -14.23 11.16 -6.91
N LEU A 294 -15.29 10.47 -6.49
CA LEU A 294 -15.98 9.52 -7.36
C LEU A 294 -16.58 10.20 -8.60
N PRO A 295 -17.31 11.35 -8.50
CA PRO A 295 -17.78 12.03 -9.71
C PRO A 295 -16.66 12.52 -10.61
N LEU A 296 -15.56 13.02 -10.02
CA LEU A 296 -14.42 13.52 -10.81
C LEU A 296 -13.70 12.37 -11.53
N THR A 297 -13.49 11.23 -10.86
CA THR A 297 -12.83 10.07 -11.48
C THR A 297 -13.70 9.50 -12.60
N LEU A 298 -15.01 9.46 -12.44
CA LEU A 298 -15.94 9.01 -13.50
C LEU A 298 -15.88 9.95 -14.72
N ALA A 299 -15.87 11.26 -14.48
CA ALA A 299 -15.78 12.25 -15.56
C ALA A 299 -14.47 12.11 -16.34
N LEU A 300 -13.34 11.94 -15.60
CA LEU A 300 -12.04 11.78 -16.22
C LEU A 300 -11.92 10.42 -16.95
N CYS A 301 -12.55 9.38 -16.42
CA CYS A 301 -12.61 8.08 -17.10
C CYS A 301 -13.32 8.21 -18.44
N MET A 302 -14.46 8.90 -18.49
CA MET A 302 -15.19 9.15 -19.74
C MET A 302 -14.34 9.98 -20.70
N TRP A 303 -13.59 10.95 -20.21
CA TRP A 303 -12.65 11.74 -21.01
C TRP A 303 -11.59 10.83 -21.65
N HIS A 304 -10.97 9.95 -20.87
CA HIS A 304 -9.94 9.02 -21.36
C HIS A 304 -10.48 7.94 -22.30
N ILE A 305 -11.79 7.65 -22.26
CA ILE A 305 -12.44 6.78 -23.24
C ILE A 305 -12.64 7.53 -24.56
N SER A 306 -13.11 8.78 -24.48
CA SER A 306 -13.48 9.54 -25.67
C SER A 306 -12.27 10.00 -26.50
N LEU A 307 -11.14 10.30 -25.85
CA LEU A 307 -9.94 10.82 -26.53
C LEU A 307 -9.39 9.85 -27.61
N PRO A 308 -9.11 8.58 -27.31
CA PRO A 308 -8.61 7.67 -28.35
C PRO A 308 -9.60 7.46 -29.49
N ILE A 309 -10.90 7.50 -29.20
CA ILE A 309 -11.95 7.36 -30.22
C ILE A 309 -11.95 8.59 -31.14
N MET A 310 -11.88 9.79 -30.56
CA MET A 310 -11.91 11.04 -31.32
C MET A 310 -10.66 11.21 -32.20
N THR A 311 -9.50 10.84 -31.67
CA THR A 311 -8.23 11.00 -32.40
C THR A 311 -7.89 9.81 -33.27
N ALA A 312 -8.71 8.75 -33.25
CA ALA A 312 -8.43 7.45 -33.89
C ALA A 312 -7.06 6.91 -33.45
N GLY A 313 -6.67 7.23 -32.22
CA GLY A 313 -5.40 6.80 -31.63
C GLY A 313 -5.53 5.43 -31.00
N ILE A 314 -4.66 4.51 -31.44
CA ILE A 314 -4.59 3.16 -30.85
C ILE A 314 -3.48 3.17 -29.80
N PRO A 315 -3.73 2.76 -28.55
CA PRO A 315 -2.67 2.66 -27.56
C PRO A 315 -1.58 1.69 -28.04
N PRO A 316 -0.33 1.89 -27.63
CA PRO A 316 0.74 1.02 -28.09
C PRO A 316 0.47 -0.44 -27.68
N GLN A 317 0.50 -1.30 -28.65
CA GLN A 317 0.37 -2.76 -28.46
C GLN A 317 1.78 -3.35 -28.60
N THR A 318 2.36 -3.74 -27.46
CA THR A 318 3.70 -4.34 -27.41
C THR A 318 3.66 -5.77 -26.92
#